data_07a0a71e7a62476c19931a963dce75f9
#
_entry.id   07a0a71e7a62476c19931a963dce75f9
#
_cell.length_a   1.000
_cell.length_b   1.000
_cell.length_c   1.000
_cell.angle_alpha   90.00
_cell.angle_beta   90.00
_cell.angle_gamma   90.00
#
_symmetry.space_group_name_H-M   'P 1'
#
loop_
_entity.id
_entity.type
_entity.pdbx_description
1 polymer ?
#
loop_
_entity_poly.entity_id
_entity_poly.type
_entity_poly.pdbx_seq_one_letter_code
_entity_poly.pdbx_strand_id
1 'polypeptide(L)'
;MKSLIIKNDEIDYELFEKIASFLDKYDENEVLAIWLSSRGGDCSVTEAIRDLLESDERVVLIAYDMISSSALDLFLSVNCAKTLTDGTIACFHKSFYSGVKVLKDNKTPFFGRQEPLVGEVYRSESESDVHVKKFLTEKELEDYEKGEDIWLSYQRLKKIYENLTQ
;
A
#
# COMPACT_ATOMS: atom_id res chain seq x y z
N MET A 1 18.64 -0.15 -17.78
CA MET A 1 17.46 -0.31 -16.92
C MET A 1 17.11 -1.79 -16.81
N LYS A 2 16.97 -2.30 -15.61
CA LYS A 2 16.53 -3.67 -15.30
C LYS A 2 15.14 -3.61 -14.71
N SER A 3 14.35 -4.68 -14.84
CA SER A 3 12.96 -4.65 -14.38
C SER A 3 12.61 -5.89 -13.57
N LEU A 4 11.90 -5.67 -12.45
CA LEU A 4 11.19 -6.67 -11.68
C LEU A 4 9.69 -6.43 -11.87
N ILE A 5 8.96 -7.47 -12.25
CA ILE A 5 7.50 -7.40 -12.42
C ILE A 5 6.84 -8.16 -11.28
N ILE A 6 6.03 -7.43 -10.50
CA ILE A 6 5.19 -7.96 -9.42
C ILE A 6 3.76 -7.93 -9.95
N LYS A 7 3.16 -9.11 -10.12
CA LYS A 7 1.82 -9.22 -10.72
C LYS A 7 0.90 -10.03 -9.81
N ASN A 8 -0.04 -9.35 -9.17
CA ASN A 8 -1.01 -9.91 -8.23
C ASN A 8 -0.38 -10.64 -7.03
N ASP A 9 0.91 -10.42 -6.76
CA ASP A 9 1.58 -10.96 -5.59
C ASP A 9 0.99 -10.29 -4.33
N GLU A 10 0.84 -11.05 -3.26
CA GLU A 10 0.55 -10.51 -1.93
C GLU A 10 1.81 -9.85 -1.37
N ILE A 11 1.65 -8.79 -0.57
CA ILE A 11 2.77 -8.20 0.15
C ILE A 11 3.04 -9.04 1.39
N ASP A 12 4.08 -9.86 1.28
CA ASP A 12 4.57 -10.77 2.32
C ASP A 12 6.11 -10.83 2.33
N TYR A 13 6.67 -11.66 3.20
CA TYR A 13 8.13 -11.82 3.30
C TYR A 13 8.77 -12.39 2.03
N GLU A 14 8.06 -13.22 1.26
CA GLU A 14 8.57 -13.76 0.00
C GLU A 14 8.74 -12.63 -1.02
N LEU A 15 7.78 -11.71 -1.09
CA LEU A 15 7.90 -10.53 -1.94
C LEU A 15 9.04 -9.61 -1.48
N PHE A 16 9.21 -9.41 -0.17
CA PHE A 16 10.34 -8.64 0.36
C PHE A 16 11.68 -9.24 -0.07
N GLU A 17 11.89 -10.54 0.11
CA GLU A 17 13.11 -11.22 -0.30
C GLU A 17 13.36 -11.15 -1.81
N LYS A 18 12.31 -11.25 -2.61
CA LYS A 18 12.35 -11.11 -4.06
C LYS A 18 12.82 -9.71 -4.49
N ILE A 19 12.31 -8.66 -3.84
CA ILE A 19 12.73 -7.28 -4.09
C ILE A 19 14.17 -7.08 -3.64
N ALA A 20 14.53 -7.46 -2.42
CA ALA A 20 15.89 -7.33 -1.91
C ALA A 20 16.92 -8.04 -2.80
N SER A 21 16.64 -9.27 -3.18
CA SER A 21 17.50 -10.03 -4.11
C SER A 21 17.62 -9.37 -5.50
N PHE A 22 16.56 -8.71 -5.96
CA PHE A 22 16.61 -7.96 -7.22
C PHE A 22 17.51 -6.73 -7.11
N LEU A 23 17.44 -5.98 -6.01
CA LEU A 23 18.27 -4.78 -5.80
C LEU A 23 19.74 -5.14 -5.67
N ASP A 24 20.07 -6.21 -4.96
CA ASP A 24 21.45 -6.68 -4.74
C ASP A 24 22.14 -7.23 -6.01
N LYS A 25 21.33 -7.60 -7.00
CA LYS A 25 21.85 -8.30 -8.19
C LYS A 25 22.57 -7.40 -9.17
N TYR A 26 22.30 -6.12 -9.18
CA TYR A 26 22.76 -5.20 -10.24
C TYR A 26 23.65 -4.09 -9.73
N ASP A 27 24.56 -3.65 -10.62
CA ASP A 27 25.56 -2.64 -10.31
C ASP A 27 24.94 -1.26 -10.01
N GLU A 28 25.69 -0.43 -9.28
CA GLU A 28 25.27 0.90 -8.80
C GLU A 28 24.82 1.87 -9.91
N ASN A 29 25.22 1.64 -11.15
CA ASN A 29 24.89 2.51 -12.28
C ASN A 29 23.61 2.09 -13.04
N GLU A 30 22.93 1.03 -12.61
CA GLU A 30 21.73 0.53 -13.27
C GLU A 30 20.48 1.16 -12.68
N VAL A 31 19.58 1.66 -13.51
CA VAL A 31 18.22 2.03 -13.09
C VAL A 31 17.40 0.77 -12.92
N LEU A 32 16.75 0.63 -11.77
CA LEU A 32 15.97 -0.54 -11.35
C LEU A 32 14.49 -0.20 -11.34
N ALA A 33 13.76 -0.69 -12.31
CA ALA A 33 12.30 -0.49 -12.41
C ALA A 33 11.55 -1.63 -11.71
N ILE A 34 10.72 -1.29 -10.73
CA ILE A 34 9.83 -2.23 -10.05
C ILE A 34 8.39 -1.94 -10.48
N TRP A 35 7.82 -2.85 -11.25
CA TRP A 35 6.43 -2.79 -11.70
C TRP A 35 5.54 -3.45 -10.66
N LEU A 36 4.65 -2.67 -10.05
CA LEU A 36 3.80 -3.10 -8.94
C LEU A 36 2.34 -3.18 -9.36
N SER A 37 1.80 -4.41 -9.34
CA SER A 37 0.37 -4.70 -9.29
C SER A 37 0.13 -5.66 -8.15
N SER A 38 -0.60 -5.24 -7.12
CA SER A 38 -0.81 -6.04 -5.90
C SER A 38 -2.09 -5.65 -5.19
N ARG A 39 -2.72 -6.63 -4.57
CA ARG A 39 -3.89 -6.43 -3.70
C ARG A 39 -3.54 -5.94 -2.30
N GLY A 40 -2.24 -5.81 -2.00
CA GLY A 40 -1.75 -5.50 -0.68
C GLY A 40 -1.39 -6.74 0.11
N GLY A 41 -1.32 -6.63 1.42
CA GLY A 41 -0.93 -7.71 2.33
C GLY A 41 -0.49 -7.18 3.69
N ASP A 42 0.59 -7.72 4.23
CA ASP A 42 1.09 -7.38 5.55
C ASP A 42 1.65 -5.94 5.62
N CYS A 43 1.11 -5.15 6.55
CA CYS A 43 1.51 -3.74 6.71
C CYS A 43 2.95 -3.61 7.21
N SER A 44 3.44 -4.51 8.06
CA SER A 44 4.81 -4.45 8.58
C SER A 44 5.83 -4.79 7.51
N VAL A 45 5.51 -5.73 6.63
CA VAL A 45 6.32 -6.05 5.45
C VAL A 45 6.29 -4.89 4.45
N THR A 46 5.14 -4.23 4.30
CA THR A 46 5.01 -3.04 3.45
C THR A 46 5.93 -1.91 3.90
N GLU A 47 6.02 -1.67 5.21
CA GLU A 47 6.97 -0.70 5.77
C GLU A 47 8.42 -1.08 5.51
N ALA A 48 8.78 -2.35 5.70
CA ALA A 48 10.12 -2.84 5.40
C ALA A 48 10.48 -2.69 3.91
N ILE A 49 9.53 -2.98 3.01
CA ILE A 49 9.71 -2.75 1.56
C ILE A 49 9.88 -1.26 1.27
N ARG A 50 9.07 -0.38 1.88
CA ARG A 50 9.21 1.07 1.71
C ARG A 50 10.62 1.53 2.07
N ASP A 51 11.11 1.16 3.26
CA ASP A 51 12.43 1.55 3.73
C ASP A 51 13.54 1.03 2.81
N LEU A 52 13.38 -0.18 2.29
CA LEU A 52 14.31 -0.78 1.32
C LEU A 52 14.34 0.01 0.00
N LEU A 53 13.17 0.38 -0.53
CA LEU A 53 13.08 1.15 -1.79
C LEU A 53 13.61 2.58 -1.64
N GLU A 54 13.38 3.22 -0.48
CA GLU A 54 13.86 4.57 -0.19
C GLU A 54 15.37 4.63 0.04
N SER A 55 15.99 3.51 0.43
CA SER A 55 17.44 3.42 0.62
C SER A 55 18.24 3.30 -0.68
N ASP A 56 17.57 3.09 -1.82
CA ASP A 56 18.21 2.85 -3.11
C ASP A 56 17.75 3.85 -4.18
N GLU A 57 18.58 4.85 -4.44
CA GLU A 57 18.31 5.94 -5.41
C GLU A 57 18.11 5.46 -6.86
N ARG A 58 18.49 4.21 -7.17
CA ARG A 58 18.34 3.62 -8.51
C ARG A 58 16.90 3.20 -8.81
N VAL A 59 16.06 3.12 -7.77
CA VAL A 59 14.71 2.56 -7.85
C VAL A 59 13.73 3.52 -8.51
N VAL A 60 12.95 2.98 -9.45
CA VAL A 60 11.75 3.61 -9.99
C VAL A 60 10.57 2.66 -9.75
N LEU A 61 9.62 3.07 -8.93
CA LEU A 61 8.39 2.29 -8.68
C LEU A 61 7.31 2.66 -9.69
N ILE A 62 6.79 1.66 -10.39
CA ILE A 62 5.80 1.85 -11.46
C ILE A 62 4.52 1.10 -11.09
N ALA A 63 3.45 1.83 -10.74
CA ALA A 63 2.15 1.23 -10.51
C ALA A 63 1.46 0.92 -11.86
N TYR A 64 0.92 -0.29 -11.98
CA TYR A 64 0.18 -0.71 -13.17
C TYR A 64 -0.96 -1.66 -12.79
N ASP A 65 -1.94 -1.82 -13.68
CA ASP A 65 -3.10 -2.68 -13.53
C ASP A 65 -3.92 -2.35 -12.27
N MET A 66 -3.57 -2.90 -11.10
CA MET A 66 -4.27 -2.65 -9.85
C MET A 66 -3.33 -2.59 -8.65
N ILE A 67 -3.52 -1.56 -7.82
CA ILE A 67 -2.89 -1.46 -6.49
C ILE A 67 -3.96 -1.22 -5.42
N SER A 68 -3.98 -2.04 -4.37
CA SER A 68 -4.95 -1.84 -3.29
C SER A 68 -4.36 -2.07 -1.91
N SER A 69 -5.06 -1.57 -0.87
CA SER A 69 -4.65 -1.76 0.51
C SER A 69 -3.21 -1.26 0.75
N SER A 70 -2.39 -2.05 1.43
CA SER A 70 -0.99 -1.72 1.72
C SER A 70 -0.12 -1.50 0.47
N ALA A 71 -0.47 -2.06 -0.71
CA ALA A 71 0.22 -1.74 -1.96
C ALA A 71 -0.06 -0.32 -2.44
N LEU A 72 -1.28 0.17 -2.24
CA LEU A 72 -1.62 1.57 -2.51
C LEU A 72 -0.93 2.50 -1.52
N ASP A 73 -0.91 2.15 -0.24
CA ASP A 73 -0.20 2.90 0.80
C ASP A 73 1.29 2.97 0.50
N LEU A 74 1.91 1.86 0.10
CA LEU A 74 3.32 1.82 -0.33
C LEU A 74 3.55 2.81 -1.48
N PHE A 75 2.75 2.73 -2.55
CA PHE A 75 2.92 3.59 -3.71
C PHE A 75 2.74 5.08 -3.39
N LEU A 76 1.78 5.43 -2.55
CA LEU A 76 1.52 6.82 -2.18
C LEU A 76 2.56 7.37 -1.21
N SER A 77 3.05 6.57 -0.26
CA SER A 77 3.94 7.01 0.83
C SER A 77 5.43 6.95 0.49
N VAL A 78 5.87 6.01 -0.36
CA VAL A 78 7.30 5.82 -0.67
C VAL A 78 7.92 7.07 -1.28
N ASN A 79 9.11 7.43 -0.78
CA ASN A 79 9.88 8.57 -1.27
C ASN A 79 11.00 8.12 -2.23
N CYS A 80 10.62 7.48 -3.35
CA CYS A 80 11.52 7.18 -4.46
C CYS A 80 10.93 7.72 -5.77
N ALA A 81 11.70 7.65 -6.87
CA ALA A 81 11.14 7.96 -8.18
C ALA A 81 9.97 7.01 -8.48
N LYS A 82 8.82 7.56 -8.84
CA LYS A 82 7.64 6.74 -9.09
C LYS A 82 6.78 7.28 -10.22
N THR A 83 6.02 6.39 -10.84
CA THR A 83 5.09 6.75 -11.92
C THR A 83 3.88 5.82 -11.95
N LEU A 84 2.86 6.25 -12.67
CA LEU A 84 1.57 5.58 -12.78
C LEU A 84 1.28 5.30 -14.25
N THR A 85 0.97 4.04 -14.60
CA THR A 85 0.57 3.71 -15.97
C THR A 85 -0.90 4.02 -16.22
N ASP A 86 -1.23 4.31 -17.48
CA ASP A 86 -2.61 4.53 -17.88
C ASP A 86 -3.48 3.29 -17.59
N GLY A 87 -4.67 3.53 -17.06
CA GLY A 87 -5.62 2.47 -16.75
C GLY A 87 -5.42 1.80 -15.38
N THR A 88 -4.38 2.16 -14.60
CA THR A 88 -4.22 1.66 -13.24
C THR A 88 -5.42 2.04 -12.38
N ILE A 89 -5.99 1.07 -11.70
CA ILE A 89 -7.05 1.28 -10.70
C ILE A 89 -6.50 1.06 -9.29
N ALA A 90 -7.16 1.66 -8.30
CA ALA A 90 -6.75 1.51 -6.91
C ALA A 90 -7.94 1.32 -5.98
N CYS A 91 -7.69 0.79 -4.79
CA CYS A 91 -8.72 0.61 -3.78
C CYS A 91 -8.18 0.89 -2.38
N PHE A 92 -8.84 1.77 -1.65
CA PHE A 92 -8.72 1.86 -0.20
C PHE A 92 -9.77 0.97 0.46
N HIS A 93 -9.38 0.20 1.45
CA HIS A 93 -10.32 -0.54 2.30
C HIS A 93 -9.83 -0.56 3.75
N LYS A 94 -10.77 -0.74 4.67
CA LYS A 94 -10.45 -0.90 6.08
C LYS A 94 -9.59 -2.14 6.29
N SER A 95 -8.56 -1.99 7.13
CA SER A 95 -7.77 -3.13 7.58
C SER A 95 -8.65 -4.17 8.28
N PHE A 96 -8.31 -5.43 8.09
CA PHE A 96 -9.00 -6.52 8.78
C PHE A 96 -7.97 -7.52 9.31
N TYR A 97 -8.30 -8.11 10.45
CA TYR A 97 -7.50 -9.15 11.07
C TYR A 97 -8.27 -10.47 11.01
N SER A 98 -7.61 -11.53 10.54
CA SER A 98 -8.22 -12.87 10.43
C SER A 98 -9.56 -12.89 9.67
N GLY A 99 -9.70 -12.06 8.63
CA GLY A 99 -10.92 -11.97 7.83
C GLY A 99 -12.06 -11.17 8.46
N VAL A 100 -11.81 -10.53 9.59
CA VAL A 100 -12.79 -9.64 10.25
C VAL A 100 -12.35 -8.20 10.05
N LYS A 101 -13.18 -7.37 9.38
CA LYS A 101 -12.95 -5.93 9.27
C LYS A 101 -12.96 -5.29 10.66
N VAL A 102 -11.94 -4.51 10.98
CA VAL A 102 -11.90 -3.73 12.21
C VAL A 102 -12.66 -2.44 11.96
N LEU A 103 -13.76 -2.25 12.69
CA LEU A 103 -14.59 -1.05 12.60
C LEU A 103 -14.22 -0.08 13.71
N LYS A 104 -14.38 1.21 13.42
CA LYS A 104 -13.99 2.31 14.32
C LYS A 104 -14.72 2.33 15.67
N ASP A 105 -15.92 1.74 15.74
CA ASP A 105 -16.73 1.71 16.94
C ASP A 105 -16.42 0.56 17.92
N ASN A 106 -15.36 -0.18 17.65
CA ASN A 106 -14.86 -1.25 18.50
C ASN A 106 -15.85 -2.36 18.89
N LYS A 107 -16.92 -2.53 18.16
CA LYS A 107 -17.91 -3.56 18.42
C LYS A 107 -17.60 -4.90 17.75
N THR A 108 -16.40 -5.04 17.22
CA THR A 108 -15.96 -6.30 16.64
C THR A 108 -15.90 -7.35 17.74
N PRO A 109 -16.61 -8.49 17.63
CA PRO A 109 -16.59 -9.52 18.65
C PRO A 109 -15.19 -10.11 18.74
N PHE A 110 -14.55 -9.89 19.88
CA PHE A 110 -13.22 -10.39 20.17
C PHE A 110 -13.29 -11.78 20.78
N PHE A 111 -12.55 -12.70 20.21
CA PHE A 111 -12.29 -14.00 20.81
C PHE A 111 -11.35 -13.79 22.01
N GLY A 112 -11.92 -13.80 23.20
CA GLY A 112 -11.34 -13.47 24.48
C GLY A 112 -9.83 -13.74 24.68
N ARG A 113 -9.18 -12.92 25.51
CA ARG A 113 -7.77 -12.91 25.93
C ARG A 113 -6.73 -12.33 24.96
N GLN A 114 -7.10 -11.62 23.92
CA GLN A 114 -6.15 -11.00 22.98
C GLN A 114 -6.20 -9.45 22.99
N GLU A 115 -6.35 -8.87 24.18
CA GLU A 115 -6.31 -7.40 24.35
C GLU A 115 -5.05 -6.72 23.75
N PRO A 116 -3.84 -7.30 23.81
CA PRO A 116 -2.68 -6.68 23.19
C PRO A 116 -2.76 -6.58 21.68
N LEU A 117 -3.30 -7.62 21.02
CA LEU A 117 -3.50 -7.62 19.56
C LEU A 117 -4.55 -6.61 19.11
N VAL A 118 -5.60 -6.40 19.90
CA VAL A 118 -6.59 -5.33 19.62
C VAL A 118 -5.93 -3.98 19.64
N GLY A 119 -5.07 -3.69 20.60
CA GLY A 119 -4.37 -2.41 20.71
C GLY A 119 -3.42 -2.14 19.53
N GLU A 120 -2.79 -3.17 18.99
CA GLU A 120 -1.92 -3.06 17.81
C GLU A 120 -2.70 -2.86 16.51
N VAL A 121 -3.77 -3.63 16.31
CA VAL A 121 -4.67 -3.47 15.16
C VAL A 121 -5.32 -2.09 15.18
N TYR A 122 -5.71 -1.59 16.34
CA TYR A 122 -6.25 -0.23 16.48
C TYR A 122 -5.24 0.86 16.16
N ARG A 123 -4.00 0.71 16.61
CA ARG A 123 -2.96 1.69 16.27
C ARG A 123 -2.67 1.68 14.78
N SER A 124 -2.56 0.53 14.18
CA SER A 124 -2.36 0.39 12.74
C SER A 124 -3.53 0.98 11.95
N GLU A 125 -4.78 0.71 12.36
CA GLU A 125 -5.97 1.28 11.70
C GLU A 125 -6.01 2.80 11.84
N SER A 126 -5.70 3.36 13.02
CA SER A 126 -5.74 4.81 13.22
C SER A 126 -4.67 5.55 12.41
N GLU A 127 -3.49 4.99 12.24
CA GLU A 127 -2.43 5.56 11.40
C GLU A 127 -2.81 5.48 9.92
N SER A 128 -3.29 4.34 9.47
CA SER A 128 -3.82 4.15 8.12
C SER A 128 -5.01 5.08 7.85
N ASP A 129 -5.96 5.22 8.78
CA ASP A 129 -7.09 6.14 8.67
C ASP A 129 -6.65 7.59 8.49
N VAL A 130 -5.66 8.06 9.24
CA VAL A 130 -5.13 9.42 9.10
C VAL A 130 -4.51 9.63 7.72
N HIS A 131 -3.82 8.63 7.20
CA HIS A 131 -3.21 8.69 5.88
C HIS A 131 -4.27 8.67 4.77
N VAL A 132 -5.22 7.77 4.84
CA VAL A 132 -6.32 7.61 3.87
C VAL A 132 -7.20 8.86 3.80
N LYS A 133 -7.55 9.47 4.94
CA LYS A 133 -8.40 10.67 5.02
C LYS A 133 -7.93 11.83 4.16
N LYS A 134 -6.62 11.95 3.94
CA LYS A 134 -6.04 13.03 3.12
C LYS A 134 -6.43 12.92 1.64
N PHE A 135 -6.81 11.74 1.19
CA PHE A 135 -7.05 11.44 -0.22
C PHE A 135 -8.51 11.25 -0.56
N LEU A 136 -9.38 11.07 0.43
CA LEU A 136 -10.79 10.82 0.23
C LEU A 136 -11.62 12.11 0.23
N THR A 137 -12.64 12.17 -0.60
CA THR A 137 -13.71 13.16 -0.48
C THR A 137 -14.57 12.87 0.75
N GLU A 138 -15.37 13.83 1.21
CA GLU A 138 -16.27 13.65 2.36
C GLU A 138 -17.17 12.41 2.19
N LYS A 139 -17.74 12.22 1.00
CA LYS A 139 -18.58 11.06 0.72
C LYS A 139 -17.79 9.76 0.73
N GLU A 140 -16.63 9.71 0.09
CA GLU A 140 -15.75 8.52 0.10
C GLU A 140 -15.32 8.19 1.54
N LEU A 141 -15.08 9.20 2.36
CA LEU A 141 -14.72 9.01 3.76
C LEU A 141 -15.86 8.43 4.59
N GLU A 142 -17.10 8.91 4.38
CA GLU A 142 -18.28 8.33 5.03
C GLU A 142 -18.46 6.86 4.67
N ASP A 143 -18.29 6.49 3.41
CA ASP A 143 -18.42 5.12 2.94
C ASP A 143 -17.26 4.25 3.47
N TYR A 144 -16.03 4.78 3.46
CA TYR A 144 -14.86 4.11 4.07
C TYR A 144 -15.07 3.85 5.57
N GLU A 145 -15.60 4.83 6.32
CA GLU A 145 -15.88 4.67 7.76
C GLU A 145 -16.97 3.61 8.04
N LYS A 146 -17.88 3.38 7.11
CA LYS A 146 -18.85 2.27 7.17
C LYS A 146 -18.23 0.91 6.82
N GLY A 147 -16.99 0.90 6.36
CA GLY A 147 -16.28 -0.31 5.95
C GLY A 147 -16.47 -0.69 4.48
N GLU A 148 -16.98 0.24 3.67
CA GLU A 148 -17.07 0.04 2.22
C GLU A 148 -15.70 0.21 1.57
N ASP A 149 -15.45 -0.53 0.50
CA ASP A 149 -14.25 -0.41 -0.31
C ASP A 149 -14.36 0.80 -1.23
N ILE A 150 -13.34 1.66 -1.24
CA ILE A 150 -13.32 2.87 -2.05
C ILE A 150 -12.45 2.64 -3.28
N TRP A 151 -13.10 2.40 -4.39
CA TRP A 151 -12.43 2.19 -5.68
C TRP A 151 -12.12 3.51 -6.38
N LEU A 152 -10.87 3.70 -6.76
CA LEU A 152 -10.39 4.86 -7.48
C LEU A 152 -10.18 4.52 -8.95
N SER A 153 -10.80 5.31 -9.83
CA SER A 153 -10.45 5.27 -11.26
C SER A 153 -9.04 5.81 -11.48
N TYR A 154 -8.46 5.50 -12.64
CA TYR A 154 -7.17 6.07 -13.07
C TYR A 154 -7.12 7.59 -12.91
N GLN A 155 -8.15 8.31 -13.40
CA GLN A 155 -8.18 9.77 -13.34
C GLN A 155 -8.18 10.31 -11.90
N ARG A 156 -8.87 9.60 -10.98
CA ARG A 156 -8.92 9.97 -9.56
C ARG A 156 -7.57 9.69 -8.88
N LEU A 157 -6.99 8.50 -9.13
CA LEU A 157 -5.68 8.14 -8.63
C LEU A 157 -4.57 9.08 -9.14
N LYS A 158 -4.63 9.43 -10.42
CA LYS A 158 -3.70 10.36 -11.05
C LYS A 158 -3.72 11.73 -10.39
N LYS A 159 -4.90 12.27 -10.07
CA LYS A 159 -5.01 13.54 -9.32
C LYS A 159 -4.37 13.47 -7.93
N ILE A 160 -4.55 12.36 -7.22
CA ILE A 160 -3.92 12.16 -5.91
C ILE A 160 -2.39 12.15 -6.08
N TYR A 161 -1.89 11.38 -7.04
CA TYR A 161 -0.47 11.28 -7.34
C TYR A 161 0.15 12.62 -7.73
N GLU A 162 -0.47 13.38 -8.63
CA GLU A 162 0.02 14.69 -9.09
C GLU A 162 0.09 15.70 -7.93
N ASN A 163 -0.85 15.65 -6.97
CA ASN A 163 -0.83 16.52 -5.79
C ASN A 163 0.28 16.16 -4.79
N LEU A 164 0.79 14.93 -4.81
CA LEU A 164 1.91 14.51 -3.96
C LEU A 164 3.28 14.89 -4.53
N THR A 165 3.35 15.15 -5.84
CA THR A 165 4.60 15.42 -6.56
C THR A 165 4.84 16.92 -6.83
N GLN A 166 3.93 17.78 -6.39
CA GLN A 166 4.08 19.25 -6.39
C GLN A 166 4.66 19.76 -5.07
#